data_24fb8f0fe34e7fb7ae1fbbfc1d6781dd
#
_entry.id   24fb8f0fe34e7fb7ae1fbbfc1d6781dd
#
_cell.length_a   1.000
_cell.length_b   1.000
_cell.length_c   1.000
_cell.angle_alpha   90.00
_cell.angle_beta   90.00
_cell.angle_gamma   90.00
#
_symmetry.space_group_name_H-M   'P 1'
#
loop_
_entity.id
_entity.type
_entity.pdbx_description
1 polymer ?
#
loop_
_entity_poly.entity_id
_entity_poly.type
_entity_poly.pdbx_seq_one_letter_code
_entity_poly.pdbx_strand_id
1 'polypeptide(L)'
;EVKERSGIDVKKCYQCGKCTAGCPVAYEMDYMPNQIIRFVQIGARKQALTSRTIWLCASCITCTTRCPKEVKIAELMDVLREMALEEGVANPMEKDITTFHEAFLNSVKKHGRISECGMIMEYKRKRPKAALKSALQDLSDGSHLMLKGKLSLAPHSIKGKDSIKRIFEKLG
;
A
#
# COMPACT_ATOMS: atom_id res chain seq x y z
N GLU A 1 1.16 -21.93 0.83
CA GLU A 1 0.48 -20.84 0.12
C GLU A 1 1.38 -19.62 -0.11
N VAL A 2 1.87 -18.89 0.93
CA VAL A 2 2.78 -17.73 0.73
C VAL A 2 3.98 -18.08 -0.16
N LYS A 3 4.63 -19.23 0.10
CA LYS A 3 5.76 -19.70 -0.73
C LYS A 3 5.36 -20.00 -2.18
N GLU A 4 4.17 -20.53 -2.41
CA GLU A 4 3.66 -20.82 -3.75
C GLU A 4 3.34 -19.55 -4.53
N ARG A 5 2.77 -18.53 -3.87
CA ARG A 5 2.43 -17.24 -4.48
C ARG A 5 3.67 -16.37 -4.79
N SER A 6 4.65 -16.38 -3.90
CA SER A 6 5.77 -15.42 -3.95
C SER A 6 7.17 -16.04 -4.10
N GLY A 7 7.29 -17.35 -3.97
CA GLY A 7 8.59 -18.04 -3.88
C GLY A 7 9.37 -17.77 -2.59
N ILE A 8 8.82 -17.00 -1.64
CA ILE A 8 9.51 -16.58 -0.40
C ILE A 8 9.50 -17.72 0.61
N ASP A 9 10.68 -18.18 1.02
CA ASP A 9 10.81 -19.20 2.06
C ASP A 9 11.02 -18.57 3.44
N VAL A 10 9.91 -18.35 4.16
CA VAL A 10 9.93 -17.77 5.52
C VAL A 10 10.57 -18.70 6.56
N LYS A 11 10.73 -20.01 6.27
CA LYS A 11 11.37 -20.98 7.18
C LYS A 11 12.84 -20.66 7.42
N LYS A 12 13.49 -19.95 6.50
CA LYS A 12 14.88 -19.50 6.66
C LYS A 12 15.06 -18.47 7.78
N CYS A 13 13.98 -17.79 8.21
CA CYS A 13 14.05 -16.76 9.23
C CYS A 13 14.23 -17.37 10.62
N TYR A 14 15.32 -17.00 11.30
CA TYR A 14 15.63 -17.38 12.68
C TYR A 14 15.31 -16.29 13.72
N GLN A 15 14.50 -15.31 13.35
CA GLN A 15 13.97 -14.29 14.25
C GLN A 15 15.03 -13.35 14.89
N CYS A 16 16.07 -13.00 14.15
CA CYS A 16 17.16 -12.15 14.66
C CYS A 16 16.78 -10.67 14.92
N GLY A 17 15.61 -10.21 14.49
CA GLY A 17 15.10 -8.87 14.74
C GLY A 17 15.73 -7.74 13.90
N LYS A 18 16.71 -7.98 13.02
CA LYS A 18 17.36 -6.93 12.20
C LYS A 18 16.40 -6.18 11.30
N CYS A 19 15.35 -6.83 10.80
CA CYS A 19 14.29 -6.21 10.00
C CYS A 19 13.47 -5.20 10.82
N THR A 20 13.18 -5.52 12.07
CA THR A 20 12.47 -4.62 13.00
C THR A 20 13.34 -3.43 13.39
N ALA A 21 14.57 -3.69 13.80
CA ALA A 21 15.51 -2.63 14.20
C ALA A 21 15.83 -1.62 13.09
N GLY A 22 15.66 -2.01 11.82
CA GLY A 22 15.89 -1.14 10.67
C GLY A 22 14.64 -0.54 10.04
N CYS A 23 13.46 -0.85 10.56
CA CYS A 23 12.21 -0.38 9.95
C CYS A 23 11.92 1.09 10.36
N PRO A 24 11.82 2.02 9.39
CA PRO A 24 11.61 3.43 9.68
C PRO A 24 10.22 3.76 10.24
N VAL A 25 9.26 2.83 10.13
CA VAL A 25 7.87 3.01 10.58
C VAL A 25 7.45 1.98 11.65
N ALA A 26 8.41 1.26 12.25
CA ALA A 26 8.12 0.21 13.23
C ALA A 26 7.33 0.73 14.44
N TYR A 27 7.54 1.98 14.82
CA TYR A 27 6.88 2.61 15.97
C TYR A 27 5.36 2.79 15.84
N GLU A 28 4.83 2.78 14.60
CA GLU A 28 3.39 2.87 14.33
C GLU A 28 2.74 1.48 14.14
N MET A 29 3.53 0.43 14.04
CA MET A 29 3.06 -0.92 13.75
C MET A 29 2.48 -1.59 14.99
N ASP A 30 1.38 -2.33 14.81
CA ASP A 30 0.78 -3.19 15.84
C ASP A 30 1.62 -4.44 16.11
N TYR A 31 2.24 -4.99 15.07
CA TYR A 31 3.20 -6.09 15.14
C TYR A 31 4.47 -5.74 14.40
N MET A 32 5.60 -6.07 14.97
CA MET A 32 6.90 -5.81 14.35
C MET A 32 7.11 -6.68 13.10
N PRO A 33 7.93 -6.25 12.12
CA PRO A 33 8.18 -7.02 10.91
C PRO A 33 8.59 -8.48 11.15
N ASN A 34 9.44 -8.75 12.15
CA ASN A 34 9.82 -10.12 12.51
C ASN A 34 8.65 -10.93 13.07
N GLN A 35 7.70 -10.31 13.76
CA GLN A 35 6.51 -10.98 14.28
C GLN A 35 5.55 -11.37 13.14
N ILE A 36 5.40 -10.53 12.11
CA ILE A 36 4.63 -10.91 10.91
C ILE A 36 5.23 -12.17 10.26
N ILE A 37 6.57 -12.23 10.11
CA ILE A 37 7.22 -13.43 9.59
C ILE A 37 6.91 -14.62 10.49
N ARG A 38 6.93 -14.43 11.82
CA ARG A 38 6.63 -15.49 12.79
C ARG A 38 5.19 -15.97 12.63
N PHE A 39 4.22 -15.11 12.46
CA PHE A 39 2.83 -15.51 12.22
C PHE A 39 2.71 -16.39 10.98
N VAL A 40 3.39 -16.04 9.90
CA VAL A 40 3.41 -16.85 8.69
C VAL A 40 4.08 -18.21 8.93
N GLN A 41 5.18 -18.27 9.69
CA GLN A 41 5.89 -19.51 10.03
C GLN A 41 5.02 -20.50 10.80
N ILE A 42 4.22 -20.00 11.77
CA ILE A 42 3.38 -20.84 12.63
C ILE A 42 1.96 -21.04 12.09
N GLY A 43 1.65 -20.48 10.90
CA GLY A 43 0.33 -20.58 10.30
C GLY A 43 -0.75 -19.70 10.96
N ALA A 44 -0.37 -18.69 11.73
CA ALA A 44 -1.29 -17.74 12.37
C ALA A 44 -1.84 -16.75 11.31
N ARG A 45 -2.61 -17.29 10.33
CA ARG A 45 -3.09 -16.60 9.15
C ARG A 45 -3.88 -15.34 9.49
N LYS A 46 -4.86 -15.47 10.38
CA LYS A 46 -5.73 -14.36 10.78
C LYS A 46 -4.92 -13.17 11.31
N GLN A 47 -3.98 -13.42 12.22
CA GLN A 47 -3.14 -12.38 12.81
C GLN A 47 -2.28 -11.68 11.75
N ALA A 48 -1.73 -12.44 10.80
CA ALA A 48 -0.92 -11.88 9.73
C ALA A 48 -1.75 -10.99 8.79
N LEU A 49 -2.93 -11.45 8.34
CA LEU A 49 -3.75 -10.75 7.34
C LEU A 49 -4.54 -9.57 7.90
N THR A 50 -4.92 -9.61 9.20
CA THR A 50 -5.67 -8.51 9.83
C THR A 50 -4.76 -7.47 10.52
N SER A 51 -3.44 -7.64 10.48
CA SER A 51 -2.51 -6.69 11.09
C SER A 51 -2.50 -5.36 10.36
N ARG A 52 -2.28 -4.27 11.11
CA ARG A 52 -2.06 -2.94 10.53
C ARG A 52 -0.68 -2.85 9.86
N THR A 53 0.28 -3.61 10.36
CA THR A 53 1.68 -3.61 9.91
C THR A 53 1.81 -3.80 8.42
N ILE A 54 1.06 -4.73 7.81
CA ILE A 54 1.14 -4.96 6.37
C ILE A 54 0.71 -3.74 5.56
N TRP A 55 -0.21 -2.91 6.09
CA TRP A 55 -0.69 -1.67 5.44
C TRP A 55 0.22 -0.47 5.69
N LEU A 56 0.84 -0.39 6.87
CA LEU A 56 1.77 0.69 7.24
C LEU A 56 3.15 0.52 6.61
N CYS A 57 3.47 -0.67 6.12
CA CYS A 57 4.76 -0.94 5.46
C CYS A 57 4.94 -0.04 4.24
N ALA A 58 5.96 0.82 4.28
CA ALA A 58 6.30 1.75 3.20
C ALA A 58 7.04 1.11 2.01
N SER A 59 7.16 -0.21 1.97
CA SER A 59 7.87 -1.00 0.93
C SER A 59 9.29 -0.49 0.63
N CYS A 60 9.97 0.08 1.65
CA CYS A 60 11.30 0.71 1.52
C CYS A 60 12.46 -0.29 1.37
N ILE A 61 12.18 -1.59 1.36
CA ILE A 61 13.11 -2.73 1.22
C ILE A 61 14.27 -2.81 2.24
N THR A 62 14.40 -1.89 3.18
CA THR A 62 15.46 -1.89 4.20
C THR A 62 15.53 -3.20 4.97
N CYS A 63 14.38 -3.79 5.34
CA CYS A 63 14.30 -5.07 6.05
C CYS A 63 14.82 -6.24 5.19
N THR A 64 14.53 -6.25 3.89
CA THR A 64 15.02 -7.24 2.93
C THR A 64 16.52 -7.16 2.77
N THR A 65 17.08 -5.96 2.58
CA THR A 65 18.51 -5.72 2.42
C THR A 65 19.32 -6.11 3.66
N ARG A 66 18.76 -5.89 4.86
CA ARG A 66 19.42 -6.20 6.14
C ARG A 66 19.27 -7.67 6.56
N CYS A 67 18.50 -8.47 5.84
CA CYS A 67 18.22 -9.84 6.23
C CYS A 67 19.41 -10.78 5.95
N PRO A 68 20.04 -11.39 6.98
CA PRO A 68 21.20 -12.27 6.78
C PRO A 68 20.82 -13.62 6.16
N LYS A 69 19.52 -13.93 6.07
CA LYS A 69 18.95 -15.13 5.44
C LYS A 69 18.25 -14.83 4.11
N GLU A 70 18.41 -13.60 3.60
CA GLU A 70 17.88 -13.18 2.31
C GLU A 70 16.35 -13.39 2.18
N VAL A 71 15.63 -13.28 3.31
CA VAL A 71 14.17 -13.32 3.28
C VAL A 71 13.67 -11.98 2.74
N LYS A 72 12.89 -12.02 1.68
CA LYS A 72 12.33 -10.86 1.00
C LYS A 72 11.10 -10.32 1.74
N ILE A 73 11.34 -9.61 2.84
CA ILE A 73 10.31 -9.23 3.81
C ILE A 73 9.35 -8.18 3.25
N ALA A 74 9.85 -7.22 2.47
CA ALA A 74 9.00 -6.21 1.83
C ALA A 74 8.01 -6.86 0.85
N GLU A 75 8.49 -7.78 0.01
CA GLU A 75 7.65 -8.55 -0.90
C GLU A 75 6.65 -9.45 -0.15
N LEU A 76 7.04 -10.00 1.02
CA LEU A 76 6.13 -10.75 1.88
C LEU A 76 4.94 -9.86 2.32
N MET A 77 5.19 -8.61 2.72
CA MET A 77 4.12 -7.69 3.11
C MET A 77 3.15 -7.41 1.95
N ASP A 78 3.66 -7.31 0.72
CA ASP A 78 2.83 -7.10 -0.47
C ASP A 78 1.91 -8.32 -0.74
N VAL A 79 2.46 -9.53 -0.67
CA VAL A 79 1.67 -10.76 -0.81
C VAL A 79 0.59 -10.89 0.28
N LEU A 80 0.91 -10.52 1.53
CA LEU A 80 -0.07 -10.54 2.62
C LEU A 80 -1.19 -9.50 2.43
N ARG A 81 -0.88 -8.32 1.86
CA ARG A 81 -1.91 -7.32 1.48
C ARG A 81 -2.85 -7.86 0.41
N GLU A 82 -2.30 -8.48 -0.63
CA GLU A 82 -3.07 -9.09 -1.71
C GLU A 82 -4.02 -10.16 -1.15
N MET A 83 -3.49 -11.08 -0.36
CA MET A 83 -4.30 -12.10 0.31
C MET A 83 -5.39 -11.51 1.21
N ALA A 84 -5.08 -10.44 1.96
CA ALA A 84 -6.06 -9.77 2.84
C ALA A 84 -7.19 -9.09 2.06
N LEU A 85 -6.89 -8.55 0.87
CA LEU A 85 -7.89 -7.96 -0.03
C LEU A 85 -8.78 -9.05 -0.66
N GLU A 86 -8.19 -10.13 -1.15
CA GLU A 86 -8.91 -11.28 -1.74
C GLU A 86 -9.89 -11.89 -0.73
N GLU A 87 -9.49 -12.02 0.53
CA GLU A 87 -10.33 -12.57 1.59
C GLU A 87 -11.29 -11.56 2.21
N GLY A 88 -11.22 -10.30 1.84
CA GLY A 88 -12.04 -9.23 2.42
C GLY A 88 -11.76 -8.97 3.91
N VAL A 89 -10.59 -9.38 4.43
CA VAL A 89 -10.20 -9.23 5.85
C VAL A 89 -9.24 -8.06 6.10
N ALA A 90 -9.10 -7.16 5.13
CA ALA A 90 -8.29 -5.95 5.28
C ALA A 90 -8.69 -5.17 6.55
N ASN A 91 -7.70 -4.71 7.32
CA ASN A 91 -7.94 -4.05 8.59
C ASN A 91 -8.84 -2.81 8.42
N PRO A 92 -10.00 -2.74 9.10
CA PRO A 92 -10.93 -1.61 8.96
C PRO A 92 -10.34 -0.25 9.35
N MET A 93 -9.33 -0.21 10.22
CA MET A 93 -8.65 1.03 10.62
C MET A 93 -7.81 1.63 9.51
N GLU A 94 -7.41 0.81 8.53
CA GLU A 94 -6.58 1.22 7.39
C GLU A 94 -7.39 1.44 6.09
N LYS A 95 -8.71 1.61 6.22
CA LYS A 95 -9.60 1.91 5.06
C LYS A 95 -9.16 3.13 4.26
N ASP A 96 -8.49 4.09 4.89
CA ASP A 96 -8.00 5.27 4.19
C ASP A 96 -6.88 4.90 3.22
N ILE A 97 -5.98 3.99 3.61
CA ILE A 97 -4.89 3.52 2.76
C ILE A 97 -5.45 2.73 1.57
N THR A 98 -6.35 1.78 1.81
CA THR A 98 -6.95 0.97 0.74
C THR A 98 -7.76 1.82 -0.23
N THR A 99 -8.57 2.77 0.28
CA THR A 99 -9.34 3.71 -0.54
C THR A 99 -8.44 4.61 -1.38
N PHE A 100 -7.32 5.06 -0.80
CA PHE A 100 -6.33 5.86 -1.53
C PHE A 100 -5.69 5.06 -2.68
N HIS A 101 -5.24 3.82 -2.41
CA HIS A 101 -4.68 2.94 -3.44
C HIS A 101 -5.68 2.68 -4.57
N GLU A 102 -6.94 2.46 -4.23
CA GLU A 102 -8.00 2.23 -5.22
C GLU A 102 -8.23 3.48 -6.09
N ALA A 103 -8.32 4.67 -5.49
CA ALA A 103 -8.45 5.93 -6.22
C ALA A 103 -7.22 6.19 -7.11
N PHE A 104 -6.02 5.86 -6.63
CA PHE A 104 -4.77 5.96 -7.39
C PHE A 104 -4.80 5.05 -8.63
N LEU A 105 -5.09 3.76 -8.45
CA LEU A 105 -5.16 2.78 -9.54
C LEU A 105 -6.24 3.13 -10.56
N ASN A 106 -7.41 3.60 -10.10
CA ASN A 106 -8.47 4.06 -10.99
C ASN A 106 -8.04 5.27 -11.84
N SER A 107 -7.28 6.20 -11.26
CA SER A 107 -6.74 7.34 -12.00
C SER A 107 -5.75 6.87 -13.08
N VAL A 108 -4.85 5.94 -12.75
CA VAL A 108 -3.90 5.35 -13.72
C VAL A 108 -4.64 4.57 -14.81
N LYS A 109 -5.66 3.79 -14.47
CA LYS A 109 -6.49 3.04 -15.43
C LYS A 109 -7.19 3.98 -16.43
N LYS A 110 -7.71 5.14 -15.96
CA LYS A 110 -8.44 6.10 -16.78
C LYS A 110 -7.54 6.93 -17.71
N HIS A 111 -6.39 7.35 -17.20
CA HIS A 111 -5.56 8.36 -17.88
C HIS A 111 -4.20 7.83 -18.35
N GLY A 112 -3.83 6.59 -17.95
CA GLY A 112 -2.50 6.00 -18.15
C GLY A 112 -1.44 6.58 -17.21
N ARG A 113 -1.78 7.59 -16.43
CA ARG A 113 -0.97 8.22 -15.39
C ARG A 113 -1.86 8.76 -14.29
N ILE A 114 -1.27 9.18 -13.19
CA ILE A 114 -2.02 9.84 -12.12
C ILE A 114 -2.54 11.20 -12.58
N SER A 115 -3.80 11.49 -12.24
CA SER A 115 -4.39 12.82 -12.25
C SER A 115 -4.66 13.21 -10.81
N GLU A 116 -3.86 14.13 -10.28
CA GLU A 116 -3.85 14.48 -8.86
C GLU A 116 -5.22 14.97 -8.39
N CYS A 117 -5.82 15.93 -9.11
CA CYS A 117 -7.14 16.46 -8.79
C CYS A 117 -8.23 15.38 -8.87
N GLY A 118 -8.22 14.57 -9.93
CA GLY A 118 -9.19 13.49 -10.13
C GLY A 118 -9.11 12.44 -9.04
N MET A 119 -7.90 12.04 -8.66
CA MET A 119 -7.65 11.07 -7.58
C MET A 119 -8.12 11.60 -6.23
N ILE A 120 -7.76 12.85 -5.87
CA ILE A 120 -8.17 13.47 -4.60
C ILE A 120 -9.70 13.58 -4.54
N MET A 121 -10.34 13.96 -5.64
CA MET A 121 -11.80 14.07 -5.71
C MET A 121 -12.49 12.72 -5.54
N GLU A 122 -11.98 11.65 -6.16
CA GLU A 122 -12.49 10.29 -6.00
C GLU A 122 -12.29 9.78 -4.57
N TYR A 123 -11.09 9.98 -3.98
CA TYR A 123 -10.81 9.64 -2.59
C TYR A 123 -11.76 10.33 -1.62
N LYS A 124 -11.95 11.66 -1.76
CA LYS A 124 -12.85 12.44 -0.91
C LYS A 124 -14.31 12.01 -1.04
N ARG A 125 -14.77 11.67 -2.26
CA ARG A 125 -16.11 11.14 -2.48
C ARG A 125 -16.36 9.83 -1.73
N LYS A 126 -15.36 8.95 -1.68
CA LYS A 126 -15.44 7.67 -0.94
C LYS A 126 -15.32 7.85 0.59
N ARG A 127 -14.75 8.98 1.05
CA ARG A 127 -14.49 9.29 2.46
C ARG A 127 -15.02 10.67 2.89
N PRO A 128 -16.34 10.92 2.82
CA PRO A 128 -16.90 12.25 3.04
C PRO A 128 -16.63 12.82 4.44
N LYS A 129 -16.60 11.98 5.48
CA LYS A 129 -16.29 12.41 6.86
C LYS A 129 -14.84 12.91 7.00
N ALA A 130 -13.89 12.21 6.41
CA ALA A 130 -12.48 12.62 6.39
C ALA A 130 -12.30 13.89 5.54
N ALA A 131 -12.97 13.97 4.39
CA ALA A 131 -12.95 15.13 3.51
C ALA A 131 -13.45 16.41 4.21
N LEU A 132 -14.50 16.32 5.03
CA LEU A 132 -15.05 17.46 5.77
C LEU A 132 -14.05 17.95 6.84
N LYS A 133 -13.36 17.04 7.52
CA LYS A 133 -12.38 17.38 8.57
C LYS A 133 -11.17 18.12 8.02
N SER A 134 -10.73 17.80 6.79
CA SER A 134 -9.55 18.41 6.15
C SER A 134 -9.89 19.57 5.19
N ALA A 135 -11.17 19.89 4.97
CA ALA A 135 -11.62 20.79 3.90
C ALA A 135 -10.95 22.17 3.90
N LEU A 136 -10.77 22.78 5.07
CA LEU A 136 -10.14 24.10 5.19
C LEU A 136 -8.63 24.04 4.88
N GLN A 137 -7.94 23.02 5.38
CA GLN A 137 -6.51 22.81 5.12
C GLN A 137 -6.27 22.46 3.65
N ASP A 138 -7.08 21.59 3.09
CA ASP A 138 -7.02 21.19 1.69
C ASP A 138 -7.22 22.39 0.74
N LEU A 139 -8.10 23.33 1.10
CA LEU A 139 -8.32 24.55 0.30
C LEU A 139 -7.10 25.47 0.33
N SER A 140 -6.49 25.64 1.50
CA SER A 140 -5.25 26.41 1.67
C SER A 140 -4.10 25.78 0.87
N ASP A 141 -3.86 24.48 1.08
CA ASP A 141 -2.75 23.76 0.43
C ASP A 141 -2.95 23.66 -1.09
N GLY A 142 -4.20 23.43 -1.53
CA GLY A 142 -4.58 23.40 -2.93
C GLY A 142 -4.33 24.72 -3.64
N SER A 143 -4.68 25.85 -3.02
CA SER A 143 -4.43 27.19 -3.57
C SER A 143 -2.93 27.47 -3.74
N HIS A 144 -2.12 27.11 -2.74
CA HIS A 144 -0.66 27.24 -2.80
C HIS A 144 -0.02 26.36 -3.90
N LEU A 145 -0.51 25.14 -4.09
CA LEU A 145 -0.03 24.26 -5.15
C LEU A 145 -0.43 24.74 -6.54
N MET A 146 -1.63 25.30 -6.69
CA MET A 146 -2.08 25.93 -7.94
C MET A 146 -1.24 27.14 -8.31
N LEU A 147 -0.99 28.05 -7.36
CA LEU A 147 -0.16 29.24 -7.58
C LEU A 147 1.27 28.90 -7.99
N LYS A 148 1.80 27.75 -7.51
CA LYS A 148 3.13 27.23 -7.89
C LYS A 148 3.11 26.40 -9.18
N GLY A 149 1.98 26.32 -9.89
CA GLY A 149 1.85 25.52 -11.13
C GLY A 149 2.04 24.01 -10.96
N LYS A 150 1.96 23.50 -9.71
CA LYS A 150 2.18 22.07 -9.40
C LYS A 150 0.91 21.24 -9.45
N LEU A 151 -0.26 21.87 -9.50
CA LEU A 151 -1.55 21.20 -9.58
C LEU A 151 -2.15 21.47 -10.96
N SER A 152 -2.31 20.42 -11.78
CA SER A 152 -3.02 20.51 -13.05
C SER A 152 -4.51 20.16 -12.85
N LEU A 153 -5.40 21.10 -13.21
CA LEU A 153 -6.85 20.87 -13.17
C LEU A 153 -7.31 19.95 -14.30
N ALA A 154 -6.63 19.99 -15.43
CA ALA A 154 -6.95 19.14 -16.58
C ALA A 154 -6.20 17.82 -16.50
N PRO A 155 -6.89 16.66 -16.65
CA PRO A 155 -6.22 15.38 -16.67
C PRO A 155 -5.36 15.24 -17.94
N HIS A 156 -4.05 15.02 -17.76
CA HIS A 156 -3.16 14.71 -18.87
C HIS A 156 -3.19 13.21 -19.12
N SER A 157 -3.48 12.80 -20.35
CA SER A 157 -3.43 11.41 -20.78
C SER A 157 -2.15 11.14 -21.55
N ILE A 158 -1.59 9.92 -21.39
CA ILE A 158 -0.43 9.47 -22.17
C ILE A 158 -0.85 8.87 -23.51
N LYS A 159 0.07 8.88 -24.50
CA LYS A 159 -0.18 8.30 -25.82
C LYS A 159 -0.42 6.77 -25.79
N GLY A 160 0.10 6.05 -24.79
CA GLY A 160 -0.03 4.59 -24.62
C GLY A 160 -1.18 4.14 -23.70
N LYS A 161 -2.24 4.93 -23.50
CA LYS A 161 -3.36 4.66 -22.60
C LYS A 161 -3.99 3.28 -22.81
N ASP A 162 -4.15 2.85 -24.06
CA ASP A 162 -4.78 1.56 -24.40
C ASP A 162 -3.94 0.36 -23.95
N SER A 163 -2.62 0.51 -23.93
CA SER A 163 -1.73 -0.52 -23.40
C SER A 163 -1.90 -0.69 -21.88
N ILE A 164 -2.02 0.41 -21.15
CA ILE A 164 -2.29 0.38 -19.72
C ILE A 164 -3.66 -0.25 -19.44
N LYS A 165 -4.70 0.14 -20.20
CA LYS A 165 -6.03 -0.43 -20.06
C LYS A 165 -6.03 -1.96 -20.25
N ARG A 166 -5.32 -2.46 -21.27
CA ARG A 166 -5.15 -3.90 -21.52
C ARG A 166 -4.45 -4.64 -20.37
N ILE A 167 -3.50 -4.00 -19.67
CA ILE A 167 -2.86 -4.58 -18.48
C ILE A 167 -3.91 -4.79 -17.38
N PHE A 168 -4.72 -3.78 -17.09
CA PHE A 168 -5.79 -3.88 -16.09
C PHE A 168 -6.87 -4.92 -16.46
N GLU A 169 -7.19 -5.09 -17.75
CA GLU A 169 -8.13 -6.11 -18.22
C GLU A 169 -7.60 -7.54 -18.06
N LYS A 170 -6.27 -7.72 -18.11
CA LYS A 170 -5.64 -9.03 -17.91
C LYS A 170 -5.45 -9.41 -16.45
N LEU A 171 -5.37 -8.43 -15.57
CA LEU A 171 -5.16 -8.65 -14.13
C LEU A 171 -6.48 -8.80 -13.35
N GLY A 172 -7.63 -8.65 -14.00
CA GLY A 172 -8.95 -8.75 -13.42
C GLY A 172 -9.53 -7.44 -13.02
#